data_25aeb895ef93ea51dcd4acda1136743f
#
_entry.id   25aeb895ef93ea51dcd4acda1136743f
#
_cell.length_a   1.000
_cell.length_b   1.000
_cell.length_c   1.000
_cell.angle_alpha   90.00
_cell.angle_beta   90.00
_cell.angle_gamma   90.00
#
_symmetry.space_group_name_H-M   'P 1'
#
loop_
_entity.id
_entity.type
_entity.pdbx_description
1 polymer ?
#
loop_
_entity_poly.entity_id
_entity_poly.type
_entity_poly.pdbx_seq_one_letter_code
_entity_poly.pdbx_strand_id
1 'polypeptide(L)'
;MSSITIAPPPKPAGPPLQKETTAGNYFISNYPPFAFWKQEQIPDFHAALDRAPAPGVPLGLYTHIPFCRKRCHFCYYKVYTDKDSQEIRGYLDTLLKELTVYAAKPVIGGRKPKFIYFGGGTPSYLSPDQLKFLTDGMKALLPWDEVEEVTFEGEPGTLTDHKLRAIRELGVTRLSLGIEHFDDHILEINGRAHRSKEIGRAYAYAREIGFPQINIDLIAGMVEETEEKWVETVAKAVALQPDSVTIYQMEVPYNTGIYRQMKAEGKLVAPVADWETKRRWVNYAYGEFEKAGYTVTSTTTVVKDPAKVKFTYRSGLFSGADILSIGVASF
;
A
#
# COMPACT_ATOMS: atom_id res chain seq x y z
N MET A 1 33.90 43.12 20.30
CA MET A 1 32.84 42.49 21.10
C MET A 1 32.66 41.09 20.56
N SER A 2 33.17 40.07 21.28
CA SER A 2 33.10 38.66 20.85
C SER A 2 31.70 38.13 21.19
N SER A 3 30.95 37.72 20.17
CA SER A 3 29.66 37.07 20.33
C SER A 3 29.87 35.65 20.89
N ILE A 4 29.43 35.43 22.12
CA ILE A 4 29.37 34.09 22.72
C ILE A 4 28.20 33.32 22.08
N THR A 5 28.51 32.36 21.21
CA THR A 5 27.52 31.43 20.68
C THR A 5 27.25 30.39 21.75
N ILE A 6 26.11 30.49 22.44
CA ILE A 6 25.66 29.47 23.39
C ILE A 6 25.12 28.30 22.56
N ALA A 7 25.75 27.13 22.67
CA ALA A 7 25.25 25.90 22.07
C ALA A 7 23.87 25.57 22.69
N PRO A 8 22.88 25.13 21.89
CA PRO A 8 21.60 24.72 22.43
C PRO A 8 21.78 23.55 23.42
N PRO A 9 20.99 23.48 24.49
CA PRO A 9 21.07 22.39 25.44
C PRO A 9 20.88 21.05 24.75
N PRO A 10 21.55 19.97 25.17
CA PRO A 10 21.37 18.66 24.62
C PRO A 10 19.87 18.27 24.72
N LYS A 11 19.29 17.76 23.62
CA LYS A 11 17.93 17.24 23.67
C LYS A 11 17.84 16.19 24.78
N PRO A 12 16.81 16.23 25.64
CA PRO A 12 16.61 15.18 26.64
C PRO A 12 16.62 13.83 25.92
N ALA A 13 17.37 12.87 26.46
CA ALA A 13 17.36 11.51 25.98
C ALA A 13 15.90 11.03 26.00
N GLY A 14 15.34 10.72 24.82
CA GLY A 14 14.02 10.13 24.73
C GLY A 14 13.96 8.81 25.54
N PRO A 15 12.78 8.31 25.89
CA PRO A 15 12.65 7.00 26.53
C PRO A 15 13.42 5.98 25.71
N PRO A 16 14.04 4.96 26.34
CA PRO A 16 14.79 3.94 25.61
C PRO A 16 13.90 3.33 24.53
N LEU A 17 14.42 3.24 23.31
CA LEU A 17 13.69 2.67 22.18
C LEU A 17 13.25 1.26 22.58
N GLN A 18 11.95 1.00 22.45
CA GLN A 18 11.40 -0.32 22.71
C GLN A 18 12.07 -1.32 21.77
N LYS A 19 12.68 -2.37 22.34
CA LYS A 19 13.37 -3.40 21.58
C LYS A 19 12.40 -4.42 21.01
N GLU A 20 11.51 -4.94 21.87
CA GLU A 20 10.56 -5.99 21.51
C GLU A 20 9.38 -5.45 20.70
N THR A 21 8.81 -6.28 19.84
CA THR A 21 7.58 -5.94 19.12
C THR A 21 6.38 -6.33 19.97
N THR A 22 5.72 -5.34 20.54
CA THR A 22 4.43 -5.51 21.22
C THR A 22 3.29 -5.10 20.31
N ALA A 23 2.05 -5.45 20.67
CA ALA A 23 0.88 -4.95 19.95
C ALA A 23 0.74 -3.44 20.14
N GLY A 24 0.46 -2.73 19.06
CA GLY A 24 0.26 -1.27 19.08
C GLY A 24 0.04 -0.69 17.69
N ASN A 25 -0.37 0.57 17.65
CA ASN A 25 -0.49 1.34 16.42
C ASN A 25 0.72 2.27 16.32
N TYR A 26 1.78 1.82 15.70
CA TYR A 26 3.06 2.53 15.63
C TYR A 26 3.15 3.51 14.46
N PHE A 27 2.28 3.35 13.47
CA PHE A 27 2.27 4.28 12.35
C PHE A 27 0.99 5.11 12.29
N ILE A 28 1.10 6.31 11.74
CA ILE A 28 -0.01 7.22 11.51
C ILE A 28 -0.29 7.21 10.02
N SER A 29 -1.42 6.65 9.63
CA SER A 29 -1.84 6.55 8.23
C SER A 29 -2.34 7.87 7.65
N ASN A 30 -2.77 8.80 8.52
CA ASN A 30 -3.31 10.09 8.14
C ASN A 30 -3.08 11.12 9.26
N TYR A 31 -3.12 12.39 8.90
CA TYR A 31 -3.02 13.49 9.84
C TYR A 31 -4.20 14.47 9.66
N PRO A 32 -4.93 14.84 10.74
CA PRO A 32 -4.79 14.33 12.10
C PRO A 32 -5.18 12.84 12.23
N PRO A 33 -4.62 12.10 13.21
CA PRO A 33 -4.97 10.69 13.44
C PRO A 33 -6.47 10.51 13.73
N PHE A 34 -7.05 9.37 13.37
CA PHE A 34 -8.48 9.07 13.54
C PHE A 34 -9.01 9.30 14.96
N ALA A 35 -8.17 9.13 16.00
CA ALA A 35 -8.55 9.41 17.38
C ALA A 35 -8.96 10.87 17.64
N PHE A 36 -8.58 11.78 16.76
CA PHE A 36 -8.95 13.20 16.85
C PHE A 36 -10.18 13.56 16.02
N TRP A 37 -10.70 12.63 15.19
CA TRP A 37 -11.87 12.88 14.38
C TRP A 37 -13.14 12.75 15.22
N LYS A 38 -14.00 13.75 15.15
CA LYS A 38 -15.22 13.84 15.94
C LYS A 38 -16.41 14.20 15.04
N GLN A 39 -17.61 13.83 15.48
CA GLN A 39 -18.84 14.13 14.74
C GLN A 39 -19.08 15.63 14.56
N GLU A 40 -18.64 16.45 15.52
CA GLU A 40 -18.75 17.91 15.47
C GLU A 40 -17.97 18.52 14.29
N GLN A 41 -17.03 17.77 13.69
CA GLN A 41 -16.23 18.21 12.52
C GLN A 41 -16.88 17.86 11.18
N ILE A 42 -17.99 17.11 11.15
CA ILE A 42 -18.70 16.77 9.91
C ILE A 42 -19.11 18.03 9.11
N PRO A 43 -19.62 19.11 9.73
CA PRO A 43 -19.89 20.34 8.99
C PRO A 43 -18.66 20.95 8.32
N ASP A 44 -17.49 20.88 8.95
CA ASP A 44 -16.21 21.36 8.37
C ASP A 44 -15.81 20.55 7.13
N PHE A 45 -16.02 19.22 7.19
CA PHE A 45 -15.83 18.36 6.04
C PHE A 45 -16.76 18.72 4.87
N HIS A 46 -18.04 18.93 5.14
CA HIS A 46 -18.98 19.39 4.10
C HIS A 46 -18.59 20.76 3.55
N ALA A 47 -18.20 21.70 4.40
CA ALA A 47 -17.72 23.01 3.97
C ALA A 47 -16.45 22.92 3.11
N ALA A 48 -15.58 21.94 3.39
CA ALA A 48 -14.39 21.68 2.58
C ALA A 48 -14.75 21.15 1.17
N LEU A 49 -15.77 20.28 1.08
CA LEU A 49 -16.26 19.77 -0.21
C LEU A 49 -16.92 20.85 -1.07
N ASP A 50 -17.52 21.87 -0.45
CA ASP A 50 -18.22 22.94 -1.13
C ASP A 50 -17.32 24.15 -1.48
N ARG A 51 -15.99 24.08 -1.19
CA ARG A 51 -15.00 25.08 -1.60
C ARG A 51 -14.52 24.82 -3.01
N ALA A 52 -14.17 25.87 -3.73
CA ALA A 52 -13.42 25.74 -4.99
C ALA A 52 -12.02 25.16 -4.71
N PRO A 53 -11.47 24.35 -5.61
CA PRO A 53 -10.12 23.80 -5.43
C PRO A 53 -9.07 24.91 -5.47
N ALA A 54 -7.97 24.72 -4.75
CA ALA A 54 -6.83 25.63 -4.83
C ALA A 54 -6.20 25.54 -6.24
N PRO A 55 -5.84 26.66 -6.88
CA PRO A 55 -5.25 26.67 -8.20
C PRO A 55 -3.94 25.86 -8.24
N GLY A 56 -3.79 25.02 -9.25
CA GLY A 56 -2.55 24.23 -9.48
C GLY A 56 -2.37 23.02 -8.59
N VAL A 57 -3.25 22.77 -7.60
CA VAL A 57 -3.20 21.58 -6.77
C VAL A 57 -3.69 20.37 -7.55
N PRO A 58 -2.88 19.31 -7.74
CA PRO A 58 -3.31 18.12 -8.46
C PRO A 58 -4.37 17.35 -7.69
N LEU A 59 -5.24 16.62 -8.41
CA LEU A 59 -6.22 15.71 -7.85
C LEU A 59 -5.72 14.26 -8.01
N GLY A 60 -5.70 13.50 -6.94
CA GLY A 60 -5.55 12.05 -6.93
C GLY A 60 -6.87 11.35 -6.61
N LEU A 61 -7.01 10.11 -7.06
CA LEU A 61 -8.14 9.24 -6.76
C LEU A 61 -7.65 7.94 -6.15
N TYR A 62 -8.10 7.63 -4.93
CA TYR A 62 -7.89 6.34 -4.29
C TYR A 62 -9.19 5.55 -4.29
N THR A 63 -9.12 4.28 -4.69
CA THR A 63 -10.27 3.37 -4.72
C THR A 63 -9.98 2.16 -3.85
N HIS A 64 -10.76 2.00 -2.78
CA HIS A 64 -10.60 0.89 -1.85
C HIS A 64 -11.39 -0.33 -2.30
N ILE A 65 -10.71 -1.47 -2.49
CA ILE A 65 -11.32 -2.76 -2.83
C ILE A 65 -11.11 -3.72 -1.64
N PRO A 66 -12.12 -3.93 -0.78
CA PRO A 66 -11.95 -4.62 0.49
C PRO A 66 -12.02 -6.16 0.40
N PHE A 67 -11.94 -6.75 -0.78
CA PHE A 67 -12.11 -8.20 -0.97
C PHE A 67 -10.78 -8.92 -1.01
N CYS A 68 -10.70 -10.09 -0.34
CA CYS A 68 -9.52 -10.97 -0.33
C CYS A 68 -9.94 -12.43 -0.40
N ARG A 69 -9.08 -13.31 -0.94
CA ARG A 69 -9.28 -14.77 -0.85
C ARG A 69 -9.14 -15.28 0.58
N LYS A 70 -8.21 -14.69 1.34
CA LYS A 70 -7.88 -15.03 2.72
C LYS A 70 -7.38 -13.78 3.43
N ARG A 71 -7.69 -13.62 4.71
CA ARG A 71 -7.13 -12.54 5.53
C ARG A 71 -5.77 -12.97 6.07
N CYS A 72 -4.72 -12.21 5.77
CA CYS A 72 -3.39 -12.42 6.34
C CYS A 72 -3.42 -12.14 7.85
N HIS A 73 -2.58 -12.84 8.64
CA HIS A 73 -2.61 -12.75 10.11
C HIS A 73 -2.13 -11.38 10.61
N PHE A 74 -1.31 -10.69 9.84
CA PHE A 74 -0.81 -9.34 10.13
C PHE A 74 -1.70 -8.21 9.56
N CYS A 75 -2.71 -8.52 8.75
CA CYS A 75 -3.49 -7.50 8.07
C CYS A 75 -4.39 -6.72 9.03
N TYR A 76 -4.24 -5.40 9.03
CA TYR A 76 -5.06 -4.48 9.82
C TYR A 76 -6.16 -3.79 8.99
N TYR A 77 -6.15 -3.94 7.68
CA TYR A 77 -7.19 -3.38 6.82
C TYR A 77 -8.56 -4.01 7.04
N LYS A 78 -9.60 -3.25 6.70
CA LYS A 78 -10.96 -3.78 6.62
C LYS A 78 -11.07 -4.65 5.37
N VAL A 79 -11.23 -5.96 5.54
CA VAL A 79 -11.34 -6.92 4.44
C VAL A 79 -12.51 -7.88 4.63
N TYR A 80 -13.06 -8.35 3.52
CA TYR A 80 -14.10 -9.37 3.43
C TYR A 80 -13.60 -10.54 2.59
N THR A 81 -13.78 -11.77 3.08
CA THR A 81 -13.23 -12.99 2.47
C THR A 81 -14.28 -13.96 1.93
N ASP A 82 -15.54 -13.66 2.13
CA ASP A 82 -16.69 -14.54 1.91
C ASP A 82 -17.78 -13.92 1.03
N LYS A 83 -17.42 -12.94 0.19
CA LYS A 83 -18.37 -12.24 -0.68
C LYS A 83 -18.52 -12.90 -2.04
N ASP A 84 -19.77 -13.11 -2.44
CA ASP A 84 -20.11 -13.61 -3.77
C ASP A 84 -20.05 -12.51 -4.86
N SER A 85 -20.21 -12.91 -6.10
CA SER A 85 -20.14 -12.00 -7.24
C SER A 85 -21.24 -10.93 -7.25
N GLN A 86 -22.42 -11.22 -6.70
CA GLN A 86 -23.53 -10.29 -6.64
C GLN A 86 -23.29 -9.23 -5.56
N GLU A 87 -22.81 -9.63 -4.38
CA GLU A 87 -22.42 -8.71 -3.31
C GLU A 87 -21.27 -7.78 -3.74
N ILE A 88 -20.26 -8.34 -4.44
CA ILE A 88 -19.17 -7.55 -5.02
C ILE A 88 -19.72 -6.55 -6.04
N ARG A 89 -20.62 -6.97 -6.92
CA ARG A 89 -21.24 -6.05 -7.88
C ARG A 89 -22.00 -4.94 -7.20
N GLY A 90 -22.79 -5.24 -6.15
CA GLY A 90 -23.48 -4.23 -5.35
C GLY A 90 -22.55 -3.22 -4.70
N TYR A 91 -21.36 -3.67 -4.25
CA TYR A 91 -20.32 -2.79 -3.75
C TYR A 91 -19.77 -1.86 -4.84
N LEU A 92 -19.46 -2.39 -6.04
CA LEU A 92 -18.97 -1.59 -7.16
C LEU A 92 -19.99 -0.56 -7.64
N ASP A 93 -21.28 -0.93 -7.70
CA ASP A 93 -22.38 0.00 -7.98
C ASP A 93 -22.44 1.14 -6.93
N THR A 94 -22.17 0.80 -5.66
CA THR A 94 -22.15 1.79 -4.56
C THR A 94 -20.92 2.70 -4.66
N LEU A 95 -19.75 2.18 -5.02
CA LEU A 95 -18.56 3.00 -5.30
C LEU A 95 -18.81 4.03 -6.39
N LEU A 96 -19.47 3.64 -7.48
CA LEU A 96 -19.78 4.56 -8.57
C LEU A 96 -20.82 5.61 -8.16
N LYS A 97 -21.80 5.26 -7.32
CA LYS A 97 -22.73 6.23 -6.73
C LYS A 97 -22.00 7.22 -5.82
N GLU A 98 -21.10 6.74 -4.96
CA GLU A 98 -20.26 7.59 -4.12
C GLU A 98 -19.42 8.55 -4.95
N LEU A 99 -18.75 8.04 -5.99
CA LEU A 99 -17.96 8.87 -6.90
C LEU A 99 -18.81 9.90 -7.63
N THR A 100 -20.06 9.56 -8.02
CA THR A 100 -20.99 10.51 -8.64
C THR A 100 -21.30 11.68 -7.72
N VAL A 101 -21.52 11.41 -6.43
CA VAL A 101 -21.77 12.46 -5.43
C VAL A 101 -20.56 13.39 -5.30
N TYR A 102 -19.36 12.82 -5.21
CA TYR A 102 -18.13 13.62 -5.07
C TYR A 102 -17.76 14.38 -6.35
N ALA A 103 -17.92 13.76 -7.52
CA ALA A 103 -17.61 14.41 -8.80
C ALA A 103 -18.44 15.68 -9.03
N ALA A 104 -19.65 15.76 -8.44
CA ALA A 104 -20.52 16.93 -8.49
C ALA A 104 -20.12 18.03 -7.49
N LYS A 105 -19.17 17.79 -6.58
CA LYS A 105 -18.80 18.75 -5.56
C LYS A 105 -17.89 19.87 -6.11
N PRO A 106 -18.05 21.12 -5.63
CA PRO A 106 -17.22 22.25 -6.05
C PRO A 106 -15.72 22.03 -5.89
N VAL A 107 -15.29 21.31 -4.84
CA VAL A 107 -13.86 20.99 -4.63
C VAL A 107 -13.26 20.17 -5.78
N ILE A 108 -14.06 19.35 -6.45
CA ILE A 108 -13.62 18.64 -7.67
C ILE A 108 -13.63 19.60 -8.87
N GLY A 109 -14.69 20.44 -9.01
CA GLY A 109 -14.71 21.55 -9.93
C GLY A 109 -14.38 21.19 -11.40
N GLY A 110 -14.71 19.97 -11.84
CA GLY A 110 -14.36 19.48 -13.18
C GLY A 110 -12.88 19.10 -13.36
N ARG A 111 -12.09 19.06 -12.28
CA ARG A 111 -10.68 18.62 -12.35
C ARG A 111 -10.60 17.16 -12.79
N LYS A 112 -9.57 16.84 -13.54
CA LYS A 112 -9.20 15.48 -13.92
C LYS A 112 -8.15 14.93 -12.97
N PRO A 113 -8.19 13.66 -12.59
CA PRO A 113 -7.16 13.07 -11.74
C PRO A 113 -5.81 13.03 -12.47
N LYS A 114 -4.74 13.30 -11.75
CA LYS A 114 -3.35 13.13 -12.22
C LYS A 114 -2.80 11.75 -11.90
N PHE A 115 -3.31 11.13 -10.86
CA PHE A 115 -2.93 9.76 -10.46
C PHE A 115 -4.11 9.04 -9.83
N ILE A 116 -4.14 7.74 -10.03
CA ILE A 116 -5.19 6.84 -9.53
C ILE A 116 -4.54 5.66 -8.83
N TYR A 117 -5.12 5.25 -7.71
CA TYR A 117 -4.63 4.12 -6.94
C TYR A 117 -5.77 3.16 -6.58
N PHE A 118 -5.63 1.90 -6.96
CA PHE A 118 -6.47 0.81 -6.52
C PHE A 118 -5.77 0.02 -5.44
N GLY A 119 -6.28 0.08 -4.21
CA GLY A 119 -5.68 -0.57 -3.07
C GLY A 119 -6.70 -1.16 -2.10
N GLY A 120 -6.23 -1.50 -0.90
CA GLY A 120 -7.05 -1.93 0.21
C GLY A 120 -6.88 -3.38 0.61
N GLY A 121 -7.84 -4.25 0.27
CA GLY A 121 -7.74 -5.68 0.48
C GLY A 121 -6.91 -6.34 -0.62
N THR A 122 -7.55 -6.66 -1.74
CA THR A 122 -6.90 -7.25 -2.92
C THR A 122 -7.65 -6.81 -4.17
N PRO A 123 -7.30 -5.69 -4.81
CA PRO A 123 -7.96 -5.25 -6.05
C PRO A 123 -7.98 -6.31 -7.15
N SER A 124 -6.93 -7.12 -7.24
CA SER A 124 -6.84 -8.23 -8.19
C SER A 124 -7.77 -9.43 -7.87
N TYR A 125 -8.53 -9.37 -6.77
CA TYR A 125 -9.61 -10.31 -6.47
C TYR A 125 -10.77 -10.17 -7.46
N LEU A 126 -11.05 -8.95 -7.92
CA LEU A 126 -12.09 -8.65 -8.89
C LEU A 126 -11.85 -9.41 -10.21
N SER A 127 -12.95 -9.84 -10.85
CA SER A 127 -12.89 -10.41 -12.21
C SER A 127 -12.56 -9.33 -13.25
N PRO A 128 -12.06 -9.70 -14.45
CA PRO A 128 -11.85 -8.75 -15.53
C PRO A 128 -13.10 -7.93 -15.88
N ASP A 129 -14.29 -8.54 -15.90
CA ASP A 129 -15.56 -7.85 -16.17
C ASP A 129 -15.93 -6.86 -15.07
N GLN A 130 -15.70 -7.23 -13.80
CA GLN A 130 -15.91 -6.33 -12.65
C GLN A 130 -14.94 -5.14 -12.69
N LEU A 131 -13.67 -5.38 -13.02
CA LEU A 131 -12.66 -4.33 -13.19
C LEU A 131 -13.04 -3.38 -14.34
N LYS A 132 -13.43 -3.95 -15.49
CA LYS A 132 -13.89 -3.15 -16.64
C LYS A 132 -15.11 -2.31 -16.27
N PHE A 133 -16.12 -2.91 -15.65
CA PHE A 133 -17.32 -2.19 -15.20
C PHE A 133 -16.96 -0.99 -14.30
N LEU A 134 -16.13 -1.22 -13.28
CA LEU A 134 -15.72 -0.18 -12.35
C LEU A 134 -14.95 0.94 -13.07
N THR A 135 -13.93 0.57 -13.86
CA THR A 135 -13.07 1.56 -14.51
C THR A 135 -13.79 2.35 -15.60
N ASP A 136 -14.69 1.74 -16.36
CA ASP A 136 -15.51 2.45 -17.35
C ASP A 136 -16.42 3.49 -16.65
N GLY A 137 -17.07 3.08 -15.55
CA GLY A 137 -17.88 4.01 -14.75
C GLY A 137 -17.07 5.16 -14.15
N MET A 138 -15.88 4.87 -13.64
CA MET A 138 -14.98 5.89 -13.09
C MET A 138 -14.53 6.88 -14.19
N LYS A 139 -14.14 6.37 -15.37
CA LYS A 139 -13.73 7.21 -16.53
C LYS A 139 -14.86 8.10 -17.05
N ALA A 140 -16.11 7.63 -16.97
CA ALA A 140 -17.26 8.43 -17.37
C ALA A 140 -17.53 9.60 -16.42
N LEU A 141 -17.19 9.44 -15.12
CA LEU A 141 -17.39 10.46 -14.08
C LEU A 141 -16.19 11.42 -13.97
N LEU A 142 -14.99 10.88 -14.04
CA LEU A 142 -13.72 11.60 -13.96
C LEU A 142 -12.82 11.11 -15.10
N PRO A 143 -12.72 11.81 -16.24
CA PRO A 143 -11.91 11.39 -17.38
C PRO A 143 -10.42 11.21 -17.04
N TRP A 144 -9.79 10.16 -17.61
CA TRP A 144 -8.40 9.75 -17.32
C TRP A 144 -7.39 10.21 -18.38
N ASP A 145 -7.76 11.11 -19.25
CA ASP A 145 -6.92 11.61 -20.34
C ASP A 145 -5.70 12.41 -19.89
N GLU A 146 -5.69 12.86 -18.63
CA GLU A 146 -4.53 13.55 -18.01
C GLU A 146 -3.84 12.72 -16.92
N VAL A 147 -4.20 11.45 -16.76
CA VAL A 147 -3.63 10.58 -15.73
C VAL A 147 -2.20 10.17 -16.08
N GLU A 148 -1.26 10.50 -15.21
CA GLU A 148 0.16 10.16 -15.34
C GLU A 148 0.48 8.77 -14.77
N GLU A 149 -0.25 8.34 -13.73
CA GLU A 149 -0.04 7.05 -13.06
C GLU A 149 -1.37 6.41 -12.67
N VAL A 150 -1.54 5.15 -13.05
CA VAL A 150 -2.56 4.26 -12.49
C VAL A 150 -1.85 3.12 -11.77
N THR A 151 -1.86 3.15 -10.44
CA THR A 151 -1.31 2.09 -9.60
C THR A 151 -2.39 1.07 -9.25
N PHE A 152 -2.02 -0.20 -9.29
CA PHE A 152 -2.92 -1.31 -9.00
C PHE A 152 -2.22 -2.36 -8.13
N GLU A 153 -2.78 -2.63 -6.93
CA GLU A 153 -2.29 -3.68 -6.04
C GLU A 153 -2.79 -5.05 -6.47
N GLY A 154 -1.88 -6.03 -6.49
CA GLY A 154 -2.17 -7.39 -6.86
C GLY A 154 -1.56 -8.42 -5.91
N GLU A 155 -2.33 -9.45 -5.59
CA GLU A 155 -1.85 -10.63 -4.88
C GLU A 155 -1.52 -11.70 -5.93
N PRO A 156 -0.27 -12.24 -5.95
CA PRO A 156 0.21 -13.13 -7.02
C PRO A 156 -0.70 -14.30 -7.36
N GLY A 157 -1.35 -14.89 -6.36
CA GLY A 157 -2.25 -16.02 -6.55
C GLY A 157 -3.59 -15.69 -7.20
N THR A 158 -3.99 -14.41 -7.25
CA THR A 158 -5.21 -13.97 -7.96
C THR A 158 -4.93 -13.52 -9.39
N LEU A 159 -3.66 -13.33 -9.75
CA LEU A 159 -3.22 -12.79 -11.03
C LEU A 159 -3.00 -13.92 -12.05
N THR A 160 -4.07 -14.32 -12.75
CA THR A 160 -3.96 -15.17 -13.95
C THR A 160 -3.45 -14.34 -15.14
N ASP A 161 -2.92 -14.99 -16.18
CA ASP A 161 -2.43 -14.32 -17.39
C ASP A 161 -3.51 -13.48 -18.07
N HIS A 162 -4.73 -14.02 -18.19
CA HIS A 162 -5.89 -13.28 -18.70
C HIS A 162 -6.21 -12.03 -17.85
N LYS A 163 -6.15 -12.14 -16.52
CA LYS A 163 -6.41 -11.02 -15.62
C LYS A 163 -5.30 -9.95 -15.69
N LEU A 164 -4.04 -10.35 -15.73
CA LEU A 164 -2.92 -9.41 -15.90
C LEU A 164 -3.05 -8.62 -17.21
N ARG A 165 -3.44 -9.29 -18.30
CA ARG A 165 -3.70 -8.64 -19.60
C ARG A 165 -4.84 -7.63 -19.47
N ALA A 166 -5.97 -8.03 -18.89
CA ALA A 166 -7.09 -7.12 -18.66
C ALA A 166 -6.69 -5.90 -17.82
N ILE A 167 -5.96 -6.09 -16.72
CA ILE A 167 -5.46 -4.99 -15.89
C ILE A 167 -4.57 -4.03 -16.70
N ARG A 168 -3.69 -4.59 -17.56
CA ARG A 168 -2.82 -3.75 -18.42
C ARG A 168 -3.64 -2.95 -19.45
N GLU A 169 -4.64 -3.58 -20.06
CA GLU A 169 -5.54 -2.96 -21.06
C GLU A 169 -6.43 -1.86 -20.46
N LEU A 170 -6.76 -1.93 -19.17
CA LEU A 170 -7.50 -0.88 -18.46
C LEU A 170 -6.69 0.40 -18.26
N GLY A 171 -5.39 0.38 -18.55
CA GLY A 171 -4.51 1.55 -18.48
C GLY A 171 -3.63 1.60 -17.22
N VAL A 172 -3.50 0.48 -16.48
CA VAL A 172 -2.59 0.41 -15.34
C VAL A 172 -1.15 0.58 -15.80
N THR A 173 -0.45 1.55 -15.19
CA THR A 173 0.94 1.88 -15.50
C THR A 173 1.91 1.34 -14.44
N ARG A 174 1.45 1.20 -13.19
CA ARG A 174 2.24 0.67 -12.08
C ARG A 174 1.50 -0.50 -11.42
N LEU A 175 2.06 -1.71 -11.55
CA LEU A 175 1.59 -2.90 -10.87
C LEU A 175 2.38 -3.08 -9.56
N SER A 176 1.69 -3.14 -8.40
CA SER A 176 2.31 -3.42 -7.10
C SER A 176 1.95 -4.83 -6.66
N LEU A 177 2.95 -5.68 -6.54
CA LEU A 177 2.77 -7.10 -6.18
C LEU A 177 3.07 -7.30 -4.69
N GLY A 178 2.03 -7.60 -3.91
CA GLY A 178 2.17 -8.01 -2.51
C GLY A 178 2.79 -9.39 -2.41
N ILE A 179 4.10 -9.50 -2.58
CA ILE A 179 4.86 -10.75 -2.47
C ILE A 179 5.06 -11.11 -1.01
N GLU A 180 5.47 -10.14 -0.20
CA GLU A 180 5.81 -10.16 1.22
C GLU A 180 7.05 -10.99 1.56
N HIS A 181 7.17 -12.23 1.05
CA HIS A 181 8.27 -13.15 1.26
C HIS A 181 8.37 -14.19 0.14
N PHE A 182 9.52 -14.90 -0.01
CA PHE A 182 9.70 -15.96 -1.01
C PHE A 182 9.77 -17.39 -0.42
N ASP A 183 9.73 -17.52 0.89
CA ASP A 183 9.66 -18.82 1.55
C ASP A 183 8.21 -19.24 1.75
N ASP A 184 7.82 -20.41 1.21
CA ASP A 184 6.44 -20.89 1.22
C ASP A 184 5.91 -21.18 2.64
N HIS A 185 6.79 -21.62 3.56
CA HIS A 185 6.42 -21.83 4.96
C HIS A 185 6.10 -20.49 5.65
N ILE A 186 6.96 -19.48 5.48
CA ILE A 186 6.73 -18.15 6.04
C ILE A 186 5.44 -17.54 5.48
N LEU A 187 5.19 -17.66 4.18
CA LEU A 187 3.93 -17.21 3.57
C LEU A 187 2.73 -17.92 4.21
N GLU A 188 2.80 -19.23 4.40
CA GLU A 188 1.70 -20.05 4.93
C GLU A 188 1.33 -19.68 6.35
N ILE A 189 2.30 -19.67 7.27
CA ILE A 189 2.05 -19.40 8.70
C ILE A 189 1.63 -17.96 8.97
N ASN A 190 1.97 -17.01 8.08
CA ASN A 190 1.52 -15.63 8.14
C ASN A 190 0.17 -15.40 7.41
N GLY A 191 -0.46 -16.48 6.91
CA GLY A 191 -1.80 -16.45 6.33
C GLY A 191 -1.86 -15.96 4.89
N ARG A 192 -0.74 -15.93 4.16
CA ARG A 192 -0.76 -15.58 2.72
C ARG A 192 -1.45 -16.67 1.90
N ALA A 193 -2.20 -16.25 0.90
CA ALA A 193 -2.97 -17.17 0.06
C ALA A 193 -2.18 -17.72 -1.14
N HIS A 194 -1.05 -17.10 -1.49
CA HIS A 194 -0.15 -17.53 -2.59
C HIS A 194 1.12 -18.19 -2.08
N ARG A 195 1.89 -18.76 -3.00
CA ARG A 195 3.21 -19.38 -2.79
C ARG A 195 4.22 -18.83 -3.80
N SER A 196 5.48 -19.17 -3.63
CA SER A 196 6.60 -18.70 -4.47
C SER A 196 6.43 -18.98 -5.96
N LYS A 197 5.82 -20.11 -6.32
CA LYS A 197 5.52 -20.46 -7.72
C LYS A 197 4.61 -19.44 -8.39
N GLU A 198 3.60 -18.95 -7.69
CA GLU A 198 2.65 -17.95 -8.21
C GLU A 198 3.31 -16.60 -8.36
N ILE A 199 4.24 -16.25 -7.47
CA ILE A 199 5.08 -15.05 -7.59
C ILE A 199 5.84 -15.05 -8.89
N GLY A 200 6.63 -16.12 -9.15
CA GLY A 200 7.45 -16.24 -10.36
C GLY A 200 6.63 -16.15 -11.63
N ARG A 201 5.51 -16.87 -11.69
CA ARG A 201 4.60 -16.85 -12.84
C ARG A 201 4.00 -15.47 -13.09
N ALA A 202 3.40 -14.86 -12.06
CA ALA A 202 2.73 -13.57 -12.20
C ALA A 202 3.72 -12.46 -12.57
N TYR A 203 4.90 -12.46 -11.97
CA TYR A 203 5.96 -11.48 -12.26
C TYR A 203 6.48 -11.63 -13.70
N ALA A 204 6.83 -12.86 -14.12
CA ALA A 204 7.33 -13.12 -15.47
C ALA A 204 6.33 -12.67 -16.55
N TYR A 205 5.06 -13.05 -16.38
CA TYR A 205 4.05 -12.66 -17.35
C TYR A 205 3.76 -11.14 -17.34
N ALA A 206 3.76 -10.50 -16.16
CA ALA A 206 3.62 -9.04 -16.09
C ALA A 206 4.75 -8.32 -16.84
N ARG A 207 6.00 -8.83 -16.79
CA ARG A 207 7.11 -8.32 -17.60
C ARG A 207 6.90 -8.55 -19.08
N GLU A 208 6.48 -9.74 -19.47
CA GLU A 208 6.21 -10.11 -20.87
C GLU A 208 5.19 -9.19 -21.54
N ILE A 209 4.07 -8.88 -20.86
CA ILE A 209 3.01 -8.02 -21.42
C ILE A 209 3.31 -6.53 -21.25
N GLY A 210 4.45 -6.15 -20.68
CA GLY A 210 4.99 -4.80 -20.70
C GLY A 210 4.29 -3.83 -19.76
N PHE A 211 4.09 -4.18 -18.48
CA PHE A 211 3.77 -3.16 -17.47
C PHE A 211 4.91 -2.14 -17.40
N PRO A 212 4.62 -0.82 -17.50
CA PRO A 212 5.66 0.21 -17.45
C PRO A 212 6.49 0.20 -16.17
N GLN A 213 5.84 -0.11 -15.04
CA GLN A 213 6.48 -0.24 -13.74
C GLN A 213 5.91 -1.43 -12.97
N ILE A 214 6.79 -2.25 -12.38
CA ILE A 214 6.43 -3.31 -11.46
C ILE A 214 7.14 -3.07 -10.14
N ASN A 215 6.35 -2.85 -9.09
CA ASN A 215 6.80 -2.83 -7.71
C ASN A 215 6.57 -4.18 -7.06
N ILE A 216 7.43 -4.58 -6.15
CA ILE A 216 7.19 -5.69 -5.23
C ILE A 216 7.20 -5.19 -3.79
N ASP A 217 6.32 -5.74 -2.96
CA ASP A 217 6.29 -5.44 -1.54
C ASP A 217 6.89 -6.61 -0.75
N LEU A 218 7.76 -6.31 0.22
CA LEU A 218 8.38 -7.24 1.14
C LEU A 218 8.10 -6.81 2.57
N ILE A 219 8.01 -7.78 3.50
CA ILE A 219 7.85 -7.52 4.94
C ILE A 219 8.98 -8.21 5.70
N ALA A 220 9.81 -7.41 6.37
CA ALA A 220 10.86 -7.90 7.25
C ALA A 220 10.31 -8.16 8.66
N GLY A 221 10.65 -9.30 9.25
CA GLY A 221 10.32 -9.65 10.63
C GLY A 221 8.99 -10.38 10.80
N MET A 222 8.55 -11.14 9.79
CA MET A 222 7.36 -11.99 9.85
C MET A 222 7.47 -13.08 10.92
N VAL A 223 6.36 -13.72 11.27
CA VAL A 223 6.34 -14.85 12.21
C VAL A 223 7.24 -15.99 11.68
N GLU A 224 8.10 -16.54 12.56
CA GLU A 224 9.09 -17.60 12.27
C GLU A 224 10.13 -17.25 11.19
N GLU A 225 10.25 -15.99 10.81
CA GLU A 225 11.30 -15.57 9.89
C GLU A 225 12.67 -15.59 10.60
N THR A 226 13.68 -16.10 9.90
CA THR A 226 15.08 -16.08 10.34
C THR A 226 15.92 -15.18 9.44
N GLU A 227 17.14 -14.86 9.89
CA GLU A 227 18.07 -14.03 9.13
C GLU A 227 18.41 -14.69 7.79
N GLU A 228 18.63 -16.01 7.77
CA GLU A 228 18.93 -16.78 6.57
C GLU A 228 17.79 -16.71 5.55
N LYS A 229 16.54 -16.86 6.00
CA LYS A 229 15.35 -16.76 5.14
C LYS A 229 15.17 -15.35 4.59
N TRP A 230 15.46 -14.32 5.40
CA TRP A 230 15.46 -12.94 4.93
C TRP A 230 16.52 -12.68 3.86
N VAL A 231 17.77 -13.15 4.08
CA VAL A 231 18.86 -13.06 3.12
C VAL A 231 18.48 -13.72 1.79
N GLU A 232 17.93 -14.92 1.83
CA GLU A 232 17.44 -15.61 0.62
C GLU A 232 16.31 -14.84 -0.08
N THR A 233 15.39 -14.27 0.68
CA THR A 233 14.29 -13.46 0.15
C THR A 233 14.81 -12.22 -0.58
N VAL A 234 15.74 -11.51 0.03
CA VAL A 234 16.39 -10.34 -0.60
C VAL A 234 17.13 -10.75 -1.88
N ALA A 235 17.90 -11.84 -1.85
CA ALA A 235 18.61 -12.33 -3.03
C ALA A 235 17.66 -12.66 -4.20
N LYS A 236 16.52 -13.32 -3.91
CA LYS A 236 15.49 -13.62 -4.92
C LYS A 236 14.83 -12.34 -5.45
N ALA A 237 14.57 -11.37 -4.57
CA ALA A 237 13.99 -10.07 -4.97
C ALA A 237 14.93 -9.27 -5.87
N VAL A 238 16.24 -9.23 -5.55
CA VAL A 238 17.27 -8.62 -6.40
C VAL A 238 17.34 -9.32 -7.76
N ALA A 239 17.30 -10.66 -7.78
CA ALA A 239 17.36 -11.45 -9.03
C ALA A 239 16.16 -11.21 -9.96
N LEU A 240 14.97 -10.89 -9.42
CA LEU A 240 13.78 -10.51 -10.21
C LEU A 240 13.95 -9.16 -10.93
N GLN A 241 14.83 -8.30 -10.44
CA GLN A 241 15.06 -6.96 -10.98
C GLN A 241 13.78 -6.11 -11.15
N PRO A 242 12.94 -5.96 -10.12
CA PRO A 242 11.77 -5.09 -10.19
C PRO A 242 12.16 -3.62 -10.40
N ASP A 243 11.23 -2.79 -10.87
CA ASP A 243 11.48 -1.36 -11.04
C ASP A 243 11.59 -0.63 -9.70
N SER A 244 10.83 -1.09 -8.71
CA SER A 244 10.94 -0.63 -7.31
C SER A 244 10.61 -1.76 -6.33
N VAL A 245 11.10 -1.62 -5.11
CA VAL A 245 10.77 -2.52 -4.00
C VAL A 245 10.36 -1.68 -2.80
N THR A 246 9.21 -2.02 -2.22
CA THR A 246 8.77 -1.46 -0.95
C THR A 246 9.04 -2.48 0.15
N ILE A 247 9.78 -2.09 1.19
CA ILE A 247 10.18 -2.97 2.29
C ILE A 247 9.55 -2.45 3.57
N TYR A 248 8.59 -3.19 4.09
CA TYR A 248 7.93 -2.91 5.36
C TYR A 248 8.61 -3.64 6.50
N GLN A 249 8.46 -3.11 7.72
CA GLN A 249 8.79 -3.80 8.96
C GLN A 249 7.49 -4.34 9.56
N MET A 250 7.48 -5.61 9.97
CA MET A 250 6.30 -6.22 10.58
C MET A 250 5.85 -5.45 11.82
N GLU A 251 4.62 -5.00 11.81
CA GLU A 251 3.92 -4.40 12.94
C GLU A 251 2.75 -5.27 13.35
N VAL A 252 2.32 -5.15 14.59
CA VAL A 252 1.19 -5.93 15.14
C VAL A 252 0.12 -4.98 15.71
N PRO A 253 -0.65 -4.31 14.85
CA PRO A 253 -1.79 -3.51 15.28
C PRO A 253 -2.86 -4.34 16.01
N TYR A 254 -3.64 -3.68 16.88
CA TYR A 254 -4.63 -4.32 17.75
C TYR A 254 -5.73 -5.11 17.02
N ASN A 255 -6.01 -4.82 15.77
CA ASN A 255 -7.05 -5.50 14.98
C ASN A 255 -6.53 -6.67 14.13
N THR A 256 -5.27 -7.08 14.29
CA THR A 256 -4.64 -8.17 13.53
C THR A 256 -4.96 -9.56 14.09
N GLY A 257 -4.78 -10.59 13.27
CA GLY A 257 -4.88 -11.99 13.70
C GLY A 257 -3.84 -12.35 14.75
N ILE A 258 -2.59 -11.88 14.55
CA ILE A 258 -1.47 -12.07 15.47
C ILE A 258 -1.82 -11.51 16.86
N TYR A 259 -2.35 -10.29 16.92
CA TYR A 259 -2.75 -9.71 18.21
C TYR A 259 -3.83 -10.53 18.93
N ARG A 260 -4.86 -10.99 18.18
CA ARG A 260 -5.93 -11.81 18.79
C ARG A 260 -5.38 -13.12 19.36
N GLN A 261 -4.45 -13.76 18.66
CA GLN A 261 -3.78 -14.97 19.14
C GLN A 261 -2.94 -14.67 20.38
N MET A 262 -2.10 -13.64 20.36
CA MET A 262 -1.31 -13.21 21.52
C MET A 262 -2.19 -12.99 22.75
N LYS A 263 -3.31 -12.27 22.58
CA LYS A 263 -4.26 -12.00 23.67
C LYS A 263 -4.89 -13.28 24.23
N ALA A 264 -5.26 -14.22 23.36
CA ALA A 264 -5.82 -15.51 23.79
C ALA A 264 -4.80 -16.35 24.57
N GLU A 265 -3.52 -16.24 24.25
CA GLU A 265 -2.40 -16.93 24.89
C GLU A 265 -1.84 -16.16 26.10
N GLY A 266 -2.35 -14.98 26.44
CA GLY A 266 -1.84 -14.13 27.52
C GLY A 266 -0.43 -13.57 27.28
N LYS A 267 0.01 -13.51 26.02
CA LYS A 267 1.33 -12.99 25.61
C LYS A 267 1.29 -11.48 25.39
N LEU A 268 2.35 -10.78 25.80
CA LEU A 268 2.54 -9.34 25.58
C LEU A 268 3.48 -9.05 24.41
N VAL A 269 4.41 -9.94 24.13
CA VAL A 269 5.39 -9.82 23.03
C VAL A 269 4.92 -10.64 21.83
N ALA A 270 4.93 -10.03 20.66
CA ALA A 270 4.52 -10.67 19.42
C ALA A 270 5.56 -11.72 18.97
N PRO A 271 5.13 -12.84 18.35
CA PRO A 271 6.03 -13.88 17.84
C PRO A 271 6.65 -13.47 16.50
N VAL A 272 7.20 -12.26 16.44
CA VAL A 272 7.84 -11.64 15.27
C VAL A 272 9.20 -11.07 15.68
N ALA A 273 10.08 -10.78 14.72
CA ALA A 273 11.38 -10.22 15.03
C ALA A 273 11.28 -8.93 15.85
N ASP A 274 12.25 -8.66 16.70
CA ASP A 274 12.34 -7.41 17.44
C ASP A 274 12.70 -6.22 16.51
N TRP A 275 12.54 -5.00 17.01
CA TRP A 275 12.77 -3.80 16.20
C TRP A 275 14.22 -3.59 15.79
N GLU A 276 15.19 -4.06 16.58
CA GLU A 276 16.61 -4.00 16.26
C GLU A 276 16.92 -4.93 15.08
N THR A 277 16.42 -6.15 15.15
CA THR A 277 16.56 -7.16 14.08
C THR A 277 15.90 -6.69 12.80
N LYS A 278 14.65 -6.20 12.85
CA LYS A 278 13.96 -5.69 11.65
C LYS A 278 14.72 -4.55 10.99
N ARG A 279 15.23 -3.57 11.77
CA ARG A 279 16.03 -2.47 11.23
C ARG A 279 17.33 -2.97 10.60
N ARG A 280 18.02 -3.95 11.23
CA ARG A 280 19.22 -4.56 10.67
C ARG A 280 18.92 -5.26 9.34
N TRP A 281 17.83 -6.01 9.27
CA TRP A 281 17.41 -6.71 8.07
C TRP A 281 17.00 -5.77 6.93
N VAL A 282 16.28 -4.70 7.22
CA VAL A 282 15.95 -3.67 6.22
C VAL A 282 17.21 -2.98 5.71
N ASN A 283 18.15 -2.62 6.59
CA ASN A 283 19.43 -2.03 6.18
C ASN A 283 20.27 -3.00 5.33
N TYR A 284 20.27 -4.28 5.68
CA TYR A 284 20.89 -5.32 4.83
C TYR A 284 20.27 -5.33 3.43
N ALA A 285 18.94 -5.36 3.34
CA ALA A 285 18.26 -5.35 2.05
C ALA A 285 18.60 -4.10 1.23
N TYR A 286 18.62 -2.93 1.84
CA TYR A 286 19.03 -1.69 1.16
C TYR A 286 20.45 -1.80 0.59
N GLY A 287 21.39 -2.31 1.38
CA GLY A 287 22.76 -2.51 0.91
C GLY A 287 22.88 -3.48 -0.28
N GLU A 288 22.09 -4.57 -0.30
CA GLU A 288 22.08 -5.52 -1.43
C GLU A 288 21.42 -4.90 -2.68
N PHE A 289 20.34 -4.14 -2.53
CA PHE A 289 19.75 -3.42 -3.65
C PHE A 289 20.66 -2.31 -4.19
N GLU A 290 21.36 -1.55 -3.32
CA GLU A 290 22.35 -0.55 -3.76
C GLU A 290 23.49 -1.18 -4.55
N LYS A 291 24.04 -2.34 -4.12
CA LYS A 291 25.01 -3.13 -4.88
C LYS A 291 24.48 -3.57 -6.25
N ALA A 292 23.18 -3.79 -6.36
CA ALA A 292 22.49 -4.12 -7.60
C ALA A 292 22.11 -2.89 -8.45
N GLY A 293 22.54 -1.69 -8.05
CA GLY A 293 22.33 -0.44 -8.79
C GLY A 293 21.01 0.28 -8.48
N TYR A 294 20.32 -0.06 -7.39
CA TYR A 294 19.15 0.66 -6.92
C TYR A 294 19.52 1.86 -6.07
N THR A 295 18.61 2.80 -5.97
CA THR A 295 18.71 3.97 -5.10
C THR A 295 17.65 3.92 -4.03
N VAL A 296 18.01 4.15 -2.76
CA VAL A 296 17.04 4.34 -1.65
C VAL A 296 16.36 5.69 -1.83
N THR A 297 15.07 5.70 -2.05
CA THR A 297 14.29 6.93 -2.34
C THR A 297 13.37 7.33 -1.18
N SER A 298 13.16 6.47 -0.21
CA SER A 298 12.43 6.75 1.03
C SER A 298 12.79 5.74 2.11
N THR A 299 12.22 5.91 3.31
CA THR A 299 12.39 4.98 4.44
C THR A 299 11.88 3.57 4.18
N THR A 300 11.17 3.34 3.08
CA THR A 300 10.58 2.03 2.75
C THR A 300 10.83 1.60 1.30
N THR A 301 11.44 2.43 0.46
CA THR A 301 11.46 2.15 -0.98
C THR A 301 12.83 2.30 -1.60
N VAL A 302 13.23 1.29 -2.37
CA VAL A 302 14.35 1.37 -3.31
C VAL A 302 13.83 1.34 -4.75
N VAL A 303 14.51 2.05 -5.65
CA VAL A 303 14.10 2.24 -7.04
C VAL A 303 15.30 1.98 -7.96
N LYS A 304 15.07 1.23 -9.03
CA LYS A 304 16.14 0.84 -9.97
C LYS A 304 16.67 2.02 -10.79
N ASP A 305 15.77 2.88 -11.26
CA ASP A 305 16.12 4.08 -12.04
C ASP A 305 15.21 5.24 -11.61
N PRO A 306 15.65 6.08 -10.67
CA PRO A 306 14.82 7.18 -10.15
C PRO A 306 14.44 8.23 -11.20
N ALA A 307 15.14 8.29 -12.33
CA ALA A 307 14.80 9.21 -13.42
C ALA A 307 13.56 8.72 -14.20
N LYS A 308 13.39 7.40 -14.32
CA LYS A 308 12.31 6.77 -15.08
C LYS A 308 11.16 6.26 -14.21
N VAL A 309 11.49 5.69 -13.05
CA VAL A 309 10.53 5.04 -12.16
C VAL A 309 10.08 6.05 -11.10
N LYS A 310 8.82 6.43 -11.15
CA LYS A 310 8.21 7.36 -10.20
C LYS A 310 7.07 6.68 -9.47
N PHE A 311 6.77 7.14 -8.28
CA PHE A 311 5.56 6.78 -7.56
C PHE A 311 4.77 8.07 -7.33
N THR A 312 4.03 8.47 -8.37
CA THR A 312 3.33 9.76 -8.45
C THR A 312 2.28 9.90 -7.36
N TYR A 313 1.55 8.82 -7.03
CA TYR A 313 0.61 8.81 -5.90
C TYR A 313 1.29 9.24 -4.59
N ARG A 314 2.39 8.57 -4.22
CA ARG A 314 3.13 8.91 -2.98
C ARG A 314 3.70 10.32 -3.02
N SER A 315 4.32 10.68 -4.13
CA SER A 315 4.90 12.03 -4.27
C SER A 315 3.82 13.11 -4.20
N GLY A 316 2.65 12.87 -4.79
CA GLY A 316 1.49 13.75 -4.73
C GLY A 316 1.00 13.96 -3.30
N LEU A 317 0.87 12.88 -2.51
CA LEU A 317 0.51 12.96 -1.09
C LEU A 317 1.45 13.88 -0.30
N PHE A 318 2.77 13.67 -0.44
CA PHE A 318 3.77 14.49 0.26
C PHE A 318 3.88 15.91 -0.28
N SER A 319 3.47 16.17 -1.51
CA SER A 319 3.48 17.49 -2.12
C SER A 319 2.17 18.28 -1.92
N GLY A 320 1.22 17.73 -1.16
CA GLY A 320 -0.05 18.39 -0.84
C GLY A 320 -1.08 18.33 -1.96
N ALA A 321 -1.10 17.27 -2.75
CA ALA A 321 -2.20 16.99 -3.67
C ALA A 321 -3.51 16.73 -2.90
N ASP A 322 -4.64 17.12 -3.50
CA ASP A 322 -5.95 16.69 -3.02
C ASP A 322 -6.16 15.22 -3.35
N ILE A 323 -6.58 14.42 -2.38
CA ILE A 323 -6.92 13.02 -2.60
C ILE A 323 -8.41 12.82 -2.38
N LEU A 324 -9.10 12.37 -3.43
CA LEU A 324 -10.44 11.85 -3.32
C LEU A 324 -10.36 10.34 -3.07
N SER A 325 -10.81 9.90 -1.90
CA SER A 325 -10.85 8.50 -1.54
C SER A 325 -12.27 7.99 -1.55
N ILE A 326 -12.51 6.84 -2.21
CA ILE A 326 -13.83 6.19 -2.26
C ILE A 326 -13.76 4.75 -1.77
N GLY A 327 -14.87 4.31 -1.16
CA GLY A 327 -15.03 2.95 -0.63
C GLY A 327 -14.87 2.85 0.88
N VAL A 328 -15.23 1.70 1.42
CA VAL A 328 -15.20 1.44 2.87
C VAL A 328 -13.77 1.50 3.42
N ALA A 329 -13.60 2.26 4.49
CA ALA A 329 -12.29 2.46 5.14
C ALA A 329 -11.19 2.98 4.19
N SER A 330 -11.57 3.74 3.17
CA SER A 330 -10.65 4.51 2.33
C SER A 330 -10.17 5.76 3.11
N PHE A 331 -8.87 6.08 3.04
CA PHE A 331 -8.27 7.23 3.71
C PHE A 331 -6.95 7.63 3.04
#